data_bef081ce05e9d480520b15ae30e1ea1c
#
_entry.id   bef081ce05e9d480520b15ae30e1ea1c
#
_cell.length_a   1.000
_cell.length_b   1.000
_cell.length_c   1.000
_cell.angle_alpha   90.00
_cell.angle_beta   90.00
_cell.angle_gamma   90.00
#
_symmetry.space_group_name_H-M   'P 1'
#
loop_
_entity.id
_entity.type
_entity.pdbx_description
1 polymer ?
#
loop_
_entity_poly.entity_id
_entity_poly.type
_entity_poly.pdbx_seq_one_letter_code
_entity_poly.pdbx_strand_id
1 'polypeptide(L)'
;MKNIVRFLFVSFLFISCQQKIKPEDISKINGYWEIEKVVFDQGEDKEYGINESYDYFQIENNNKGFRKKVMPQLDGTFIVNDTYETATVRFKDDKTFIDYSTPYAKWSEELIAVSDKELVLKNAEKKEYHYKKAESINILGDGKKTK
;
A
#
# COMPACT_ATOMS: atom_id res chain seq x y z
N MET A 1 35.68 47.17 -12.02
CA MET A 1 34.50 46.49 -12.60
C MET A 1 34.19 45.30 -11.71
N LYS A 2 33.14 45.41 -10.96
CA LYS A 2 32.73 44.36 -10.00
C LYS A 2 31.64 43.50 -10.63
N ASN A 3 32.02 42.32 -11.08
CA ASN A 3 31.07 41.33 -11.55
C ASN A 3 30.42 40.64 -10.32
N ILE A 4 29.19 41.04 -10.01
CA ILE A 4 28.37 40.36 -9.03
C ILE A 4 27.71 39.18 -9.75
N VAL A 5 28.31 37.99 -9.56
CA VAL A 5 27.68 36.75 -9.92
C VAL A 5 26.55 36.49 -8.92
N ARG A 6 25.33 36.80 -9.32
CA ARG A 6 24.12 36.40 -8.58
C ARG A 6 23.97 34.90 -8.72
N PHE A 7 24.40 34.16 -7.70
CA PHE A 7 24.01 32.79 -7.51
C PHE A 7 22.51 32.76 -7.17
N LEU A 8 21.72 32.47 -8.19
CA LEU A 8 20.31 32.15 -8.02
C LEU A 8 20.24 30.75 -7.40
N PHE A 9 20.16 30.70 -6.08
CA PHE A 9 19.91 29.46 -5.35
C PHE A 9 18.45 29.06 -5.63
N VAL A 10 18.25 28.25 -6.68
CA VAL A 10 16.97 27.61 -6.94
C VAL A 10 16.79 26.54 -5.87
N SER A 11 16.17 26.97 -4.77
CA SER A 11 15.69 26.06 -3.75
C SER A 11 14.59 25.19 -4.41
N PHE A 12 14.94 23.98 -4.83
CA PHE A 12 13.97 22.94 -5.16
C PHE A 12 13.25 22.57 -3.87
N LEU A 13 12.14 23.27 -3.62
CA LEU A 13 11.14 22.83 -2.67
C LEU A 13 10.60 21.51 -3.22
N PHE A 14 11.11 20.39 -2.72
CA PHE A 14 10.45 19.11 -2.83
C PHE A 14 9.13 19.24 -2.06
N ILE A 15 8.12 19.77 -2.73
CA ILE A 15 6.75 19.63 -2.28
C ILE A 15 6.49 18.13 -2.42
N SER A 16 6.60 17.40 -1.30
CA SER A 16 6.05 16.06 -1.19
C SER A 16 4.56 16.20 -1.46
N CYS A 17 4.19 16.02 -2.72
CA CYS A 17 2.80 16.08 -3.15
C CYS A 17 2.15 14.80 -2.65
N GLN A 18 1.66 14.84 -1.41
CA GLN A 18 0.85 13.75 -0.90
C GLN A 18 -0.37 13.61 -1.81
N GLN A 19 -0.58 12.41 -2.32
CA GLN A 19 -1.71 12.12 -3.20
C GLN A 19 -3.02 12.41 -2.45
N LYS A 20 -3.88 13.25 -3.02
CA LYS A 20 -5.24 13.40 -2.49
C LYS A 20 -6.06 12.19 -2.96
N ILE A 21 -6.34 11.28 -2.04
CA ILE A 21 -7.15 10.10 -2.31
C ILE A 21 -8.61 10.50 -2.47
N LYS A 22 -9.21 10.09 -3.58
CA LYS A 22 -10.62 10.33 -3.88
C LYS A 22 -11.43 9.04 -3.70
N PRO A 23 -12.76 9.15 -3.53
CA PRO A 23 -13.62 7.95 -3.41
C PRO A 23 -13.47 6.96 -4.58
N GLU A 24 -13.24 7.44 -5.79
CA GLU A 24 -13.01 6.63 -6.99
C GLU A 24 -11.70 5.81 -6.95
N ASP A 25 -10.70 6.27 -6.17
CA ASP A 25 -9.42 5.58 -6.03
C ASP A 25 -9.50 4.35 -5.13
N ILE A 26 -10.53 4.24 -4.29
CA ILE A 26 -10.66 3.17 -3.30
C ILE A 26 -10.72 1.79 -3.95
N SER A 27 -11.34 1.68 -5.11
CA SER A 27 -11.40 0.42 -5.87
C SER A 27 -10.02 -0.12 -6.27
N LYS A 28 -9.00 0.75 -6.38
CA LYS A 28 -7.62 0.38 -6.71
C LYS A 28 -6.93 -0.38 -5.58
N ILE A 29 -7.44 -0.26 -4.33
CA ILE A 29 -6.93 -1.03 -3.19
C ILE A 29 -7.15 -2.53 -3.40
N ASN A 30 -8.19 -2.92 -4.14
CA ASN A 30 -8.57 -4.31 -4.32
C ASN A 30 -7.50 -5.12 -5.05
N GLY A 31 -7.28 -6.34 -4.58
CA GLY A 31 -6.34 -7.30 -5.15
C GLY A 31 -5.21 -7.66 -4.20
N TYR A 32 -4.15 -8.24 -4.77
CA TYR A 32 -3.02 -8.79 -4.04
C TYR A 32 -1.86 -7.80 -4.01
N TRP A 33 -1.28 -7.63 -2.83
CA TRP A 33 -0.21 -6.68 -2.57
C TRP A 33 0.98 -7.34 -1.89
N GLU A 34 2.15 -7.14 -2.45
CA GLU A 34 3.42 -7.62 -1.91
C GLU A 34 4.16 -6.46 -1.25
N ILE A 35 4.58 -6.64 0.00
CA ILE A 35 5.40 -5.64 0.68
C ILE A 35 6.76 -5.51 -0.01
N GLU A 36 7.16 -4.29 -0.32
CA GLU A 36 8.43 -3.97 -0.97
C GLU A 36 9.41 -3.35 0.02
N LYS A 37 8.96 -2.40 0.81
CA LYS A 37 9.77 -1.77 1.86
C LYS A 37 8.93 -1.21 2.99
N VAL A 38 9.56 -1.03 4.14
CA VAL A 38 9.04 -0.26 5.26
C VAL A 38 9.97 0.91 5.51
N VAL A 39 9.42 2.13 5.49
CA VAL A 39 10.11 3.38 5.80
C VAL A 39 9.79 3.76 7.24
N PHE A 40 10.82 4.00 8.03
CA PHE A 40 10.70 4.40 9.43
C PHE A 40 10.86 5.91 9.56
N ASP A 41 10.16 6.51 10.52
CA ASP A 41 10.33 7.94 10.87
C ASP A 41 11.75 8.26 11.34
N GLN A 42 12.38 7.28 12.02
CA GLN A 42 13.78 7.35 12.45
C GLN A 42 14.41 5.97 12.28
N GLY A 43 15.63 5.94 11.75
CA GLY A 43 16.38 4.72 11.52
C GLY A 43 16.56 4.39 10.04
N GLU A 44 16.96 3.16 9.77
CA GLU A 44 17.18 2.67 8.41
C GLU A 44 15.90 2.02 7.86
N ASP A 45 15.57 2.29 6.61
CA ASP A 45 14.48 1.64 5.91
C ASP A 45 14.78 0.15 5.74
N LYS A 46 13.72 -0.66 5.78
CA LYS A 46 13.81 -2.10 5.56
C LYS A 46 13.22 -2.47 4.20
N GLU A 47 14.05 -3.06 3.36
CA GLU A 47 13.62 -3.61 2.07
C GLU A 47 13.32 -5.11 2.18
N TYR A 48 12.35 -5.58 1.39
CA TYR A 48 11.90 -6.96 1.31
C TYR A 48 12.09 -7.45 -0.12
N GLY A 49 12.80 -8.55 -0.30
CA GLY A 49 13.04 -9.16 -1.60
C GLY A 49 11.95 -10.18 -1.96
N ILE A 50 12.03 -11.37 -1.35
CA ILE A 50 11.06 -12.45 -1.56
C ILE A 50 10.15 -12.51 -0.35
N ASN A 51 8.84 -12.52 -0.57
CA ASN A 51 7.85 -12.59 0.49
C ASN A 51 7.08 -13.90 0.45
N GLU A 52 6.91 -14.52 1.61
CA GLU A 52 6.15 -15.76 1.78
C GLU A 52 4.64 -15.52 1.81
N SER A 53 4.22 -14.28 2.07
CA SER A 53 2.81 -13.90 2.14
C SER A 53 2.55 -12.55 1.51
N TYR A 54 1.36 -12.40 0.94
CA TYR A 54 0.84 -11.17 0.38
C TYR A 54 -0.38 -10.72 1.17
N ASP A 55 -0.70 -9.42 1.07
CA ASP A 55 -1.96 -8.87 1.57
C ASP A 55 -3.00 -8.86 0.45
N TYR A 56 -4.16 -9.44 0.69
CA TYR A 56 -5.29 -9.39 -0.21
C TYR A 56 -6.36 -8.47 0.36
N PHE A 57 -6.75 -7.46 -0.41
CA PHE A 57 -7.82 -6.53 -0.06
C PHE A 57 -9.03 -6.74 -0.96
N GLN A 58 -10.21 -6.67 -0.36
CA GLN A 58 -11.47 -6.54 -1.06
C GLN A 58 -12.32 -5.49 -0.34
N ILE A 59 -12.49 -4.33 -0.96
CA ILE A 59 -13.31 -3.22 -0.48
C ILE A 59 -14.45 -3.03 -1.47
N GLU A 60 -15.67 -3.01 -0.98
CA GLU A 60 -16.88 -2.80 -1.76
C GLU A 60 -17.21 -1.31 -1.92
N ASN A 61 -18.22 -0.99 -2.75
CA ASN A 61 -18.63 0.38 -3.03
C ASN A 61 -19.14 1.17 -1.80
N ASN A 62 -19.49 0.46 -0.71
CA ASN A 62 -19.87 1.03 0.57
C ASN A 62 -18.69 1.36 1.49
N ASN A 63 -17.45 1.30 0.96
CA ASN A 63 -16.18 1.48 1.68
C ASN A 63 -15.92 0.45 2.78
N LYS A 64 -16.58 -0.70 2.74
CA LYS A 64 -16.39 -1.79 3.69
C LYS A 64 -15.91 -3.05 2.98
N GLY A 65 -15.12 -3.82 3.68
CA GLY A 65 -14.59 -5.07 3.17
C GLY A 65 -13.67 -5.75 4.16
N PHE A 66 -12.60 -6.33 3.65
CA PHE A 66 -11.66 -7.07 4.47
C PHE A 66 -10.24 -7.06 3.88
N ARG A 67 -9.28 -7.37 4.74
CA ARG A 67 -7.91 -7.73 4.38
C ARG A 67 -7.61 -9.15 4.86
N LYS A 68 -6.90 -9.92 4.05
CA LYS A 68 -6.41 -11.26 4.39
C LYS A 68 -4.93 -11.39 4.06
N LYS A 69 -4.21 -12.20 4.84
CA LYS A 69 -2.91 -12.73 4.43
C LYS A 69 -3.12 -13.95 3.54
N VAL A 70 -2.43 -14.00 2.42
CA VAL A 70 -2.45 -15.12 1.47
C VAL A 70 -1.03 -15.55 1.16
N MET A 71 -0.81 -16.85 0.93
CA MET A 71 0.50 -17.39 0.55
C MET A 71 0.47 -17.81 -0.91
N PRO A 72 1.30 -17.20 -1.78
CA PRO A 72 1.36 -17.59 -3.18
C PRO A 72 1.93 -18.98 -3.33
N GLN A 73 1.38 -19.76 -4.25
CA GLN A 73 1.85 -21.10 -4.61
C GLN A 73 2.53 -21.06 -5.97
N LEU A 74 3.40 -22.04 -6.21
CA LEU A 74 4.16 -22.18 -7.46
C LEU A 74 3.27 -22.43 -8.70
N ASP A 75 2.06 -22.91 -8.50
CA ASP A 75 1.08 -23.15 -9.56
C ASP A 75 0.22 -21.92 -9.89
N GLY A 76 0.53 -20.76 -9.28
CA GLY A 76 -0.20 -19.52 -9.47
C GLY A 76 -1.47 -19.37 -8.62
N THR A 77 -1.75 -20.34 -7.74
CA THR A 77 -2.84 -20.25 -6.76
C THR A 77 -2.38 -19.61 -5.45
N PHE A 78 -3.33 -19.35 -4.54
CA PHE A 78 -3.04 -18.83 -3.21
C PHE A 78 -3.64 -19.72 -2.14
N ILE A 79 -2.87 -20.02 -1.09
CA ILE A 79 -3.41 -20.57 0.14
C ILE A 79 -3.96 -19.42 0.97
N VAL A 80 -5.22 -19.54 1.36
CA VAL A 80 -5.95 -18.56 2.17
C VAL A 80 -6.41 -19.26 3.44
N ASN A 81 -6.16 -18.65 4.60
CA ASN A 81 -6.75 -19.11 5.85
C ASN A 81 -8.13 -18.46 6.09
N ASP A 82 -8.88 -18.95 7.07
CA ASP A 82 -10.20 -18.41 7.43
C ASP A 82 -10.14 -17.10 8.22
N THR A 83 -8.96 -16.66 8.64
CA THR A 83 -8.79 -15.42 9.39
C THR A 83 -8.73 -14.23 8.45
N TYR A 84 -9.43 -13.17 8.82
CA TYR A 84 -9.42 -11.90 8.11
C TYR A 84 -9.61 -10.73 9.07
N GLU A 85 -9.20 -9.56 8.62
CA GLU A 85 -9.44 -8.30 9.28
C GLU A 85 -10.55 -7.57 8.54
N THR A 86 -11.61 -7.15 9.22
CA THR A 86 -12.57 -6.25 8.59
C THR A 86 -11.89 -4.93 8.31
N ALA A 87 -12.16 -4.33 7.16
CA ALA A 87 -11.58 -3.06 6.74
C ALA A 87 -12.69 -2.08 6.37
N THR A 88 -12.60 -0.85 6.88
CA THR A 88 -13.53 0.22 6.54
C THR A 88 -12.74 1.46 6.14
N VAL A 89 -13.00 1.99 4.95
CA VAL A 89 -12.36 3.22 4.48
C VAL A 89 -13.13 4.42 5.02
N ARG A 90 -12.38 5.36 5.60
CA ARG A 90 -12.92 6.57 6.22
C ARG A 90 -12.15 7.80 5.74
N PHE A 91 -12.89 8.81 5.32
CA PHE A 91 -12.37 10.13 4.95
C PHE A 91 -12.52 11.10 6.11
N LYS A 92 -11.45 11.77 6.51
CA LYS A 92 -11.45 12.76 7.58
C LYS A 92 -10.31 13.77 7.40
N ASP A 93 -10.63 15.07 7.49
CA ASP A 93 -9.64 16.15 7.47
C ASP A 93 -8.66 16.09 6.27
N ASP A 94 -9.22 15.92 5.07
CA ASP A 94 -8.47 15.74 3.81
C ASP A 94 -7.53 14.51 3.76
N LYS A 95 -7.67 13.61 4.73
CA LYS A 95 -6.96 12.33 4.81
C LYS A 95 -7.91 11.16 4.65
N THR A 96 -7.35 10.05 4.21
CA THR A 96 -8.07 8.79 4.08
C THR A 96 -7.44 7.75 5.01
N PHE A 97 -8.27 7.03 5.74
CA PHE A 97 -7.86 6.00 6.68
C PHE A 97 -8.53 4.68 6.33
N ILE A 98 -7.86 3.58 6.61
CA ILE A 98 -8.46 2.26 6.64
C ILE A 98 -8.49 1.82 8.10
N ASP A 99 -9.68 1.65 8.63
CA ASP A 99 -9.92 1.18 9.99
C ASP A 99 -10.08 -0.34 9.96
N TYR A 100 -9.23 -1.05 10.69
CA TYR A 100 -9.25 -2.50 10.77
C TYR A 100 -9.83 -2.99 12.10
N SER A 101 -10.48 -4.13 12.06
CA SER A 101 -11.02 -4.79 13.25
C SER A 101 -10.93 -6.31 13.14
N THR A 102 -10.52 -6.91 14.24
CA THR A 102 -10.60 -8.35 14.52
C THR A 102 -11.39 -8.54 15.82
N PRO A 103 -11.71 -9.78 16.24
CA PRO A 103 -12.28 -10.03 17.58
C PRO A 103 -11.39 -9.55 18.74
N TYR A 104 -10.09 -9.34 18.51
CA TYR A 104 -9.11 -9.06 19.57
C TYR A 104 -8.53 -7.65 19.53
N ALA A 105 -8.60 -6.95 18.38
CA ALA A 105 -7.94 -5.66 18.22
C ALA A 105 -8.62 -4.77 17.19
N LYS A 106 -8.41 -3.46 17.34
CA LYS A 106 -8.79 -2.43 16.35
C LYS A 106 -7.63 -1.47 16.16
N TRP A 107 -7.37 -1.09 14.93
CA TRP A 107 -6.35 -0.09 14.58
C TRP A 107 -6.71 0.59 13.27
N SER A 108 -5.96 1.65 12.94
CA SER A 108 -6.13 2.40 11.71
C SER A 108 -4.79 2.62 11.03
N GLU A 109 -4.80 2.66 9.71
CA GLU A 109 -3.68 3.09 8.89
C GLU A 109 -4.14 4.22 7.97
N GLU A 110 -3.30 5.24 7.80
CA GLU A 110 -3.54 6.30 6.82
C GLU A 110 -3.18 5.78 5.43
N LEU A 111 -4.08 5.94 4.47
CA LEU A 111 -3.83 5.65 3.07
C LEU A 111 -3.11 6.84 2.44
N ILE A 112 -1.80 6.73 2.24
CA ILE A 112 -0.93 7.79 1.73
C ILE A 112 -0.99 7.87 0.20
N ALA A 113 -0.97 6.72 -0.47
CA ALA A 113 -1.04 6.63 -1.92
C ALA A 113 -1.67 5.32 -2.35
N VAL A 114 -2.38 5.34 -3.47
CA VAL A 114 -2.88 4.15 -4.16
C VAL A 114 -2.93 4.39 -5.66
N SER A 115 -2.45 3.39 -6.41
CA SER A 115 -2.52 3.33 -7.85
C SER A 115 -2.74 1.89 -8.30
N ASP A 116 -2.75 1.63 -9.60
CA ASP A 116 -2.82 0.27 -10.12
C ASP A 116 -1.56 -0.57 -9.83
N LYS A 117 -0.48 0.06 -9.37
CA LYS A 117 0.83 -0.59 -9.14
C LYS A 117 1.35 -0.46 -7.73
N GLU A 118 0.96 0.57 -7.00
CA GLU A 118 1.52 0.93 -5.70
C GLU A 118 0.41 1.20 -4.68
N LEU A 119 0.67 0.76 -3.46
CA LEU A 119 -0.14 1.07 -2.28
C LEU A 119 0.80 1.49 -1.16
N VAL A 120 0.52 2.62 -0.52
CA VAL A 120 1.30 3.10 0.64
C VAL A 120 0.37 3.33 1.81
N LEU A 121 0.62 2.62 2.90
CA LEU A 121 -0.10 2.72 4.17
C LEU A 121 0.83 3.23 5.26
N LYS A 122 0.33 4.04 6.16
CA LYS A 122 1.08 4.59 7.29
C LYS A 122 0.37 4.28 8.60
N ASN A 123 1.07 3.64 9.53
CA ASN A 123 0.51 3.30 10.83
C ASN A 123 0.64 4.47 11.86
N ALA A 124 0.09 4.26 13.06
CA ALA A 124 0.12 5.24 14.15
C ALA A 124 1.56 5.55 14.65
N GLU A 125 2.51 4.64 14.46
CA GLU A 125 3.93 4.82 14.79
C GLU A 125 4.72 5.53 13.68
N LYS A 126 4.03 6.07 12.68
CA LYS A 126 4.61 6.75 11.51
C LYS A 126 5.47 5.86 10.61
N LYS A 127 5.30 4.54 10.67
CA LYS A 127 5.91 3.60 9.73
C LYS A 127 5.10 3.57 8.45
N GLU A 128 5.74 3.77 7.32
CA GLU A 128 5.12 3.66 6.00
C GLU A 128 5.43 2.30 5.39
N TYR A 129 4.37 1.59 5.02
CA TYR A 129 4.42 0.30 4.36
C TYR A 129 4.17 0.51 2.87
N HIS A 130 5.19 0.28 2.07
CA HIS A 130 5.13 0.40 0.61
C HIS A 130 4.93 -0.98 0.01
N TYR A 131 3.84 -1.13 -0.73
CA TYR A 131 3.47 -2.35 -1.43
C TYR A 131 3.49 -2.14 -2.93
N LYS A 132 3.87 -3.16 -3.66
CA LYS A 132 3.64 -3.27 -5.10
C LYS A 132 2.49 -4.23 -5.38
N LYS A 133 1.77 -4.00 -6.48
CA LYS A 133 0.73 -4.93 -6.94
C LYS A 133 1.38 -6.26 -7.27
N ALA A 134 0.91 -7.33 -6.62
CA ALA A 134 1.40 -8.66 -6.91
C ALA A 134 0.83 -9.14 -8.25
N GLU A 135 1.71 -9.64 -9.10
CA GLU A 135 1.32 -10.38 -10.30
C GLU A 135 1.26 -11.87 -9.94
N SER A 136 0.27 -12.58 -10.49
CA SER A 136 0.21 -14.03 -10.32
C SER A 136 1.44 -14.68 -10.95
N ILE A 137 2.20 -15.43 -10.13
CA ILE A 137 3.36 -16.17 -10.60
C ILE A 137 2.85 -17.44 -11.27
N ASN A 138 2.94 -17.51 -12.60
CA ASN A 138 2.68 -18.75 -13.33
C ASN A 138 4.01 -19.37 -13.75
N ILE A 139 4.46 -20.40 -13.03
CA ILE A 139 5.70 -21.12 -13.32
C ILE A 139 5.49 -22.18 -14.41
N LEU A 140 4.25 -22.54 -14.71
CA LEU A 140 3.93 -23.59 -15.69
C LEU A 140 4.03 -23.12 -17.15
N GLY A 141 4.37 -21.86 -17.38
CA GLY A 141 4.80 -21.38 -18.70
C GLY A 141 3.74 -21.36 -19.79
N ASP A 142 2.45 -21.45 -19.46
CA ASP A 142 1.36 -21.37 -20.45
C ASP A 142 1.00 -19.93 -20.86
N GLY A 143 1.67 -18.94 -20.30
CA GLY A 143 1.45 -17.52 -20.60
C GLY A 143 0.07 -16.99 -20.22
N LYS A 144 -0.78 -17.78 -19.57
CA LYS A 144 -2.10 -17.35 -19.12
C LYS A 144 -1.99 -16.74 -17.73
N LYS A 145 -2.34 -15.45 -17.62
CA LYS A 145 -2.53 -14.82 -16.32
C LYS A 145 -3.74 -15.46 -15.65
N THR A 146 -3.52 -16.13 -14.54
CA THR A 146 -4.62 -16.57 -13.66
C THR A 146 -5.24 -15.34 -13.02
N LYS A 147 -6.54 -15.20 -13.18
CA LYS A 147 -7.33 -14.12 -12.58
C LYS A 147 -7.49 -14.34 -11.09
#